data_d74cda6063b9dbd8b6e37e28282da344
#
_entry.id   d74cda6063b9dbd8b6e37e28282da344
#
_cell.length_a   1.000
_cell.length_b   1.000
_cell.length_c   1.000
_cell.angle_alpha   90.00
_cell.angle_beta   90.00
_cell.angle_gamma   90.00
#
_symmetry.space_group_name_H-M   'P 1'
#
loop_
_entity.id
_entity.type
_entity.pdbx_description
1 polymer ?
#
loop_
_entity_poly.entity_id
_entity_poly.type
_entity_poly.pdbx_seq_one_letter_code
_entity_poly.pdbx_strand_id
1 'polypeptide(L)'
;MMNSSHEIILTNANIVLSNKTIYGSVKIRDACISEIDDQPTSIKNSIDLEGDFLIPGLVELHTDNLERHCVPRPNVLWPLRSAVIAHDAEIASAGITTVFDAIAVGGAMLNKDRDTVLIDAADAVRDAVTDKVLRVDHYLHMRCEVASTNVIELFNNFYKEPLVQLVSLMDHTPGERQFVDEAKLKIYYKGKYGLSDSEFDKMVIERKELQAKYSKKHRLEISSICKNIGVTTATHDDATEAHIKEAITLGATISEFPTTVAAASAASNAGMSTILGGPNVVRGGSHSGNVSAADLSDKGLLDALSSDYVPSSLLYGAFLLSDKQGLSLPDAIATVTTNPARMVNFNDRGEIKAGLRADLIQVKRCTDGTPIVRKTFKLGERIA
;
A
#
# COMPACT_ATOMS: atom_id res chain seq x y z
N MET A 1 17.14 1.31 39.64
CA MET A 1 17.68 2.21 38.61
C MET A 1 16.49 2.88 37.98
N MET A 2 16.31 4.18 38.08
CA MET A 2 15.26 4.93 37.41
C MET A 2 15.57 4.82 35.91
N ASN A 3 14.70 4.16 35.13
CA ASN A 3 14.72 4.27 33.68
C ASN A 3 14.55 5.77 33.38
N SER A 4 15.61 6.41 32.86
CA SER A 4 15.47 7.74 32.28
C SER A 4 14.50 7.58 31.11
N SER A 5 13.26 8.11 31.26
CA SER A 5 12.33 8.18 30.16
C SER A 5 13.04 8.88 29.00
N HIS A 6 13.17 8.21 27.88
CA HIS A 6 13.83 8.78 26.69
C HIS A 6 12.86 9.81 26.10
N GLU A 7 13.14 11.09 26.35
CA GLU A 7 12.33 12.20 25.85
C GLU A 7 13.02 12.84 24.65
N ILE A 8 12.28 13.02 23.57
CA ILE A 8 12.71 13.71 22.35
C ILE A 8 11.72 14.84 22.07
N ILE A 9 12.25 16.00 21.72
CA ILE A 9 11.43 17.14 21.30
C ILE A 9 11.81 17.50 19.86
N LEU A 10 10.84 17.46 18.97
CA LEU A 10 10.92 17.96 17.61
C LEU A 10 10.33 19.37 17.60
N THR A 11 11.08 20.36 17.17
CA THR A 11 10.66 21.77 17.23
C THR A 11 10.85 22.48 15.90
N ASN A 12 10.28 23.69 15.78
CA ASN A 12 10.39 24.53 14.60
C ASN A 12 9.87 23.82 13.34
N ALA A 13 8.63 23.28 13.43
CA ALA A 13 8.01 22.50 12.36
C ALA A 13 6.61 23.01 12.01
N ASN A 14 6.24 22.85 10.73
CA ASN A 14 4.87 22.92 10.26
C ASN A 14 4.22 21.53 10.50
N ILE A 15 3.50 21.39 11.61
CA ILE A 15 2.93 20.11 12.06
C ILE A 15 1.57 19.93 11.41
N VAL A 16 1.40 18.87 10.60
CA VAL A 16 0.14 18.54 9.93
C VAL A 16 -0.69 17.65 10.86
N LEU A 17 -1.70 18.24 11.47
CA LEU A 17 -2.70 17.55 12.29
C LEU A 17 -3.86 17.07 11.40
N SER A 18 -4.81 16.33 11.96
CA SER A 18 -5.94 15.76 11.22
C SER A 18 -6.87 16.79 10.56
N ASN A 19 -6.88 18.05 11.02
CA ASN A 19 -7.81 19.08 10.52
C ASN A 19 -7.15 20.46 10.23
N LYS A 20 -5.87 20.61 10.55
CA LYS A 20 -5.14 21.87 10.35
C LYS A 20 -3.63 21.64 10.38
N THR A 21 -2.88 22.63 9.88
CA THR A 21 -1.43 22.72 10.10
C THR A 21 -1.14 23.80 11.14
N ILE A 22 -0.26 23.51 12.10
CA ILE A 22 0.21 24.47 13.08
C ILE A 22 1.74 24.56 13.01
N TYR A 23 2.29 25.71 13.43
CA TYR A 23 3.74 25.86 13.58
C TYR A 23 4.11 25.69 15.05
N GLY A 24 4.97 24.70 15.38
CA GLY A 24 5.18 24.41 16.78
C GLY A 24 6.19 23.29 17.06
N SER A 25 5.90 22.51 18.11
CA SER A 25 6.75 21.41 18.57
C SER A 25 5.93 20.17 18.97
N VAL A 26 6.58 18.99 18.87
CA VAL A 26 6.05 17.70 19.31
C VAL A 26 7.02 17.08 20.30
N LYS A 27 6.51 16.69 21.47
CA LYS A 27 7.24 15.96 22.49
C LYS A 27 6.91 14.48 22.40
N ILE A 28 7.94 13.67 22.39
CA ILE A 28 7.87 12.21 22.33
C ILE A 28 8.42 11.67 23.66
N ARG A 29 7.67 10.75 24.28
CA ARG A 29 8.10 10.03 25.47
C ARG A 29 7.65 8.58 25.36
N ASP A 30 8.55 7.65 25.68
CA ASP A 30 8.26 6.22 25.71
C ASP A 30 7.60 5.74 24.39
N ALA A 31 8.21 6.09 23.25
CA ALA A 31 7.78 5.74 21.90
C ALA A 31 6.45 6.37 21.43
N CYS A 32 5.78 7.18 22.26
CA CYS A 32 4.51 7.82 21.96
C CYS A 32 4.61 9.35 21.91
N ILE A 33 3.73 9.98 21.17
CA ILE A 33 3.52 11.43 21.20
C ILE A 33 2.91 11.78 22.54
N SER A 34 3.62 12.56 23.38
CA SER A 34 3.14 12.92 24.70
C SER A 34 2.47 14.30 24.73
N GLU A 35 2.95 15.23 23.90
CA GLU A 35 2.47 16.62 23.88
C GLU A 35 2.66 17.24 22.49
N ILE A 36 1.76 18.13 22.12
CA ILE A 36 1.83 18.93 20.90
C ILE A 36 1.61 20.39 21.31
N ASP A 37 2.54 21.27 20.94
CA ASP A 37 2.49 22.68 21.26
C ASP A 37 2.44 23.49 19.94
N ASP A 38 1.63 24.56 19.90
CA ASP A 38 1.51 25.47 18.78
C ASP A 38 2.58 26.59 18.79
N GLN A 39 3.62 26.42 19.62
CA GLN A 39 4.80 27.27 19.67
C GLN A 39 6.08 26.43 19.54
N PRO A 40 7.09 26.90 18.82
CA PRO A 40 8.40 26.30 18.84
C PRO A 40 9.06 26.46 20.21
N THR A 41 9.91 25.54 20.59
CA THR A 41 10.62 25.60 21.86
C THR A 41 12.13 25.74 21.65
N SER A 42 12.80 26.42 22.60
CA SER A 42 14.26 26.55 22.69
C SER A 42 14.87 25.62 23.73
N ILE A 43 14.13 24.61 24.22
CA ILE A 43 14.65 23.63 25.19
C ILE A 43 15.93 23.00 24.64
N LYS A 44 16.97 22.97 25.45
CA LYS A 44 18.25 22.38 25.07
C LYS A 44 18.09 20.92 24.66
N ASN A 45 18.77 20.52 23.60
CA ASN A 45 18.71 19.20 22.96
C ASN A 45 17.41 18.89 22.19
N SER A 46 16.50 19.86 21.97
CA SER A 46 15.45 19.69 20.98
C SER A 46 16.05 19.59 19.55
N ILE A 47 15.40 18.80 18.73
CA ILE A 47 15.78 18.62 17.31
C ILE A 47 15.04 19.69 16.50
N ASP A 48 15.79 20.65 15.96
CA ASP A 48 15.26 21.68 15.06
C ASP A 48 14.93 21.06 13.70
N LEU A 49 13.70 21.24 13.23
CA LEU A 49 13.21 20.79 11.93
C LEU A 49 13.25 21.89 10.86
N GLU A 50 13.87 23.05 11.14
CA GLU A 50 14.19 24.11 10.18
C GLU A 50 12.95 24.69 9.46
N GLY A 51 11.77 24.62 10.04
CA GLY A 51 10.51 25.05 9.40
C GLY A 51 9.95 24.07 8.40
N ASP A 52 10.52 22.87 8.25
CA ASP A 52 9.98 21.81 7.41
C ASP A 52 8.62 21.31 7.93
N PHE A 53 7.92 20.52 7.11
CA PHE A 53 6.72 19.83 7.56
C PHE A 53 7.08 18.66 8.48
N LEU A 54 6.27 18.48 9.52
CA LEU A 54 6.23 17.26 10.32
C LEU A 54 4.87 16.60 10.07
N ILE A 55 4.87 15.42 9.49
CA ILE A 55 3.65 14.66 9.17
C ILE A 55 3.73 13.26 9.79
N PRO A 56 2.61 12.54 9.94
CA PRO A 56 2.65 11.13 10.38
C PRO A 56 3.49 10.27 9.44
N GLY A 57 4.08 9.21 9.96
CA GLY A 57 4.71 8.17 9.13
C GLY A 57 3.71 7.57 8.16
N LEU A 58 4.14 7.36 6.92
CA LEU A 58 3.27 6.83 5.87
C LEU A 58 2.92 5.37 6.14
N VAL A 59 1.70 4.99 5.75
CA VAL A 59 1.18 3.62 5.81
C VAL A 59 0.87 3.16 4.40
N GLU A 60 1.59 2.13 3.96
CA GLU A 60 1.50 1.56 2.61
C GLU A 60 0.78 0.22 2.66
N LEU A 61 -0.33 0.08 1.93
CA LEU A 61 -1.13 -1.15 1.93
C LEU A 61 -0.86 -2.08 0.75
N HIS A 62 -0.20 -1.59 -0.31
CA HIS A 62 0.05 -2.39 -1.50
C HIS A 62 1.32 -1.94 -2.23
N THR A 63 2.43 -2.62 -2.00
CA THR A 63 3.65 -2.37 -2.76
C THR A 63 4.24 -3.64 -3.37
N ASP A 64 4.48 -3.61 -4.67
CA ASP A 64 5.20 -4.66 -5.42
C ASP A 64 6.73 -4.44 -5.40
N ASN A 65 7.23 -3.44 -4.66
CA ASN A 65 8.63 -3.04 -4.68
C ASN A 65 9.60 -4.14 -4.24
N LEU A 66 9.17 -5.04 -3.34
CA LEU A 66 9.99 -6.17 -2.89
C LEU A 66 10.41 -7.08 -4.06
N GLU A 67 9.49 -7.36 -5.01
CA GLU A 67 9.77 -8.20 -6.17
C GLU A 67 10.98 -7.67 -6.98
N ARG A 68 11.07 -6.35 -7.15
CA ARG A 68 12.18 -5.70 -7.87
C ARG A 68 13.53 -5.92 -7.19
N HIS A 69 13.55 -6.03 -5.87
CA HIS A 69 14.75 -6.36 -5.11
C HIS A 69 15.11 -7.85 -5.16
N CYS A 70 14.09 -8.72 -5.24
CA CYS A 70 14.28 -10.17 -5.38
C CYS A 70 14.78 -10.54 -6.78
N VAL A 71 14.25 -9.88 -7.81
CA VAL A 71 14.59 -10.13 -9.23
C VAL A 71 15.06 -8.83 -9.88
N PRO A 72 16.27 -8.33 -9.55
CA PRO A 72 16.75 -7.02 -10.02
C PRO A 72 17.02 -6.97 -11.53
N ARG A 73 17.13 -8.11 -12.19
CA ARG A 73 17.25 -8.27 -13.65
C ARG A 73 16.55 -9.56 -14.09
N PRO A 74 16.11 -9.68 -15.34
CA PRO A 74 15.55 -10.93 -15.86
C PRO A 74 16.47 -12.12 -15.57
N ASN A 75 15.92 -13.20 -15.02
CA ASN A 75 16.64 -14.43 -14.66
C ASN A 75 17.76 -14.28 -13.60
N VAL A 76 17.78 -13.18 -12.84
CA VAL A 76 18.74 -12.99 -11.75
C VAL A 76 17.95 -12.98 -10.44
N LEU A 77 18.02 -14.07 -9.68
CA LEU A 77 17.50 -14.14 -8.32
C LEU A 77 18.57 -13.64 -7.34
N TRP A 78 18.20 -12.63 -6.55
CA TRP A 78 19.07 -12.11 -5.49
C TRP A 78 18.80 -12.86 -4.17
N PRO A 79 19.78 -12.98 -3.25
CA PRO A 79 19.55 -13.58 -1.94
C PRO A 79 18.38 -12.85 -1.23
N LEU A 80 17.29 -13.56 -0.95
CA LEU A 80 16.00 -12.96 -0.55
C LEU A 80 16.12 -12.12 0.73
N ARG A 81 16.88 -12.58 1.74
CA ARG A 81 17.11 -11.79 2.94
C ARG A 81 17.79 -10.44 2.65
N SER A 82 18.77 -10.42 1.74
CA SER A 82 19.41 -9.17 1.32
C SER A 82 18.48 -8.28 0.52
N ALA A 83 17.59 -8.87 -0.29
CA ALA A 83 16.55 -8.16 -1.01
C ALA A 83 15.57 -7.47 -0.05
N VAL A 84 15.10 -8.18 0.97
CA VAL A 84 14.20 -7.65 2.02
C VAL A 84 14.86 -6.48 2.78
N ILE A 85 16.13 -6.60 3.17
CA ILE A 85 16.86 -5.52 3.88
C ILE A 85 17.04 -4.29 2.99
N ALA A 86 17.31 -4.47 1.68
CA ALA A 86 17.44 -3.36 0.74
C ALA A 86 16.09 -2.68 0.47
N HIS A 87 15.04 -3.47 0.32
CA HIS A 87 13.68 -2.99 0.21
C HIS A 87 13.25 -2.17 1.45
N ASP A 88 13.46 -2.69 2.67
CA ASP A 88 13.19 -1.98 3.93
C ASP A 88 13.89 -0.62 4.00
N ALA A 89 15.16 -0.55 3.54
CA ALA A 89 15.90 0.71 3.52
C ALA A 89 15.27 1.73 2.55
N GLU A 90 14.82 1.30 1.37
CA GLU A 90 14.12 2.15 0.40
C GLU A 90 12.77 2.63 0.96
N ILE A 91 11.99 1.73 1.55
CA ILE A 91 10.70 2.02 2.19
C ILE A 91 10.87 3.07 3.32
N ALA A 92 11.84 2.86 4.22
CA ALA A 92 12.14 3.80 5.30
C ALA A 92 12.55 5.18 4.77
N SER A 93 13.37 5.22 3.70
CA SER A 93 13.82 6.47 3.07
C SER A 93 12.69 7.20 2.32
N ALA A 94 11.66 6.49 1.89
CA ALA A 94 10.45 7.08 1.32
C ALA A 94 9.49 7.64 2.38
N GLY A 95 9.80 7.48 3.69
CA GLY A 95 8.97 7.96 4.79
C GLY A 95 7.88 7.00 5.22
N ILE A 96 7.86 5.80 4.68
CA ILE A 96 6.91 4.74 5.04
C ILE A 96 7.40 4.09 6.33
N THR A 97 6.56 4.06 7.36
CA THR A 97 6.85 3.45 8.68
C THR A 97 6.12 2.14 8.88
N THR A 98 5.08 1.90 8.09
CA THR A 98 4.30 0.66 8.06
C THR A 98 4.07 0.27 6.61
N VAL A 99 4.46 -0.94 6.22
CA VAL A 99 4.34 -1.45 4.85
C VAL A 99 3.66 -2.81 4.82
N PHE A 100 2.80 -2.99 3.84
CA PHE A 100 2.20 -4.27 3.46
C PHE A 100 2.84 -4.72 2.15
N ASP A 101 3.74 -5.69 2.26
CA ASP A 101 4.41 -6.28 1.11
C ASP A 101 3.42 -7.13 0.32
N ALA A 102 3.18 -6.75 -0.93
CA ALA A 102 2.21 -7.40 -1.79
C ALA A 102 2.82 -8.67 -2.40
N ILE A 103 2.31 -9.81 -1.96
CA ILE A 103 2.78 -11.15 -2.37
C ILE A 103 1.73 -11.79 -3.26
N ALA A 104 2.07 -12.07 -4.51
CA ALA A 104 1.18 -12.80 -5.42
C ALA A 104 1.07 -14.27 -4.99
N VAL A 105 -0.16 -14.73 -4.83
CA VAL A 105 -0.51 -16.10 -4.44
C VAL A 105 -1.35 -16.74 -5.54
N GLY A 106 -0.80 -17.77 -6.16
CA GLY A 106 -1.41 -18.39 -7.33
C GLY A 106 -0.98 -17.69 -8.63
N GLY A 107 -0.33 -18.46 -9.50
CA GLY A 107 0.34 -17.91 -10.67
C GLY A 107 -0.55 -17.74 -11.88
N ALA A 108 -0.27 -16.70 -12.64
CA ALA A 108 -0.53 -16.70 -14.05
C ALA A 108 0.40 -17.72 -14.72
N MET A 109 -0.15 -18.64 -15.53
CA MET A 109 0.51 -19.81 -16.16
C MET A 109 1.86 -19.54 -16.85
N LEU A 110 2.27 -18.29 -17.02
CA LEU A 110 3.45 -17.90 -17.81
C LEU A 110 4.77 -17.82 -17.03
N ASN A 111 4.73 -17.86 -15.69
CA ASN A 111 5.98 -17.78 -14.92
C ASN A 111 5.84 -18.46 -13.53
N LYS A 112 5.95 -19.80 -13.52
CA LYS A 112 5.87 -20.59 -12.28
C LYS A 112 7.01 -20.28 -11.30
N ASP A 113 8.17 -19.87 -11.80
CA ASP A 113 9.32 -19.55 -10.95
C ASP A 113 9.09 -18.28 -10.14
N ARG A 114 8.31 -17.32 -10.70
CA ARG A 114 7.94 -16.09 -9.99
C ARG A 114 7.11 -16.36 -8.74
N ASP A 115 6.16 -17.28 -8.80
CA ASP A 115 5.29 -17.61 -7.67
C ASP A 115 6.11 -18.20 -6.52
N THR A 116 7.03 -19.10 -6.82
CA THR A 116 7.93 -19.69 -5.82
C THR A 116 8.80 -18.61 -5.18
N VAL A 117 9.40 -17.73 -5.97
CA VAL A 117 10.25 -16.62 -5.47
C VAL A 117 9.48 -15.70 -4.53
N LEU A 118 8.22 -15.36 -4.84
CA LEU A 118 7.42 -14.47 -4.00
C LEU A 118 6.98 -15.14 -2.70
N ILE A 119 6.66 -16.42 -2.73
CA ILE A 119 6.36 -17.20 -1.53
C ILE A 119 7.60 -17.27 -0.62
N ASP A 120 8.77 -17.61 -1.18
CA ASP A 120 10.03 -17.64 -0.43
C ASP A 120 10.42 -16.24 0.09
N ALA A 121 10.06 -15.16 -0.63
CA ALA A 121 10.25 -13.79 -0.18
C ALA A 121 9.37 -13.45 1.04
N ALA A 122 8.12 -13.96 1.11
CA ALA A 122 7.27 -13.79 2.29
C ALA A 122 7.89 -14.46 3.53
N ASP A 123 8.48 -15.65 3.37
CA ASP A 123 9.23 -16.32 4.43
C ASP A 123 10.45 -15.50 4.86
N ALA A 124 11.19 -14.91 3.91
CA ALA A 124 12.33 -14.06 4.21
C ALA A 124 11.92 -12.77 4.97
N VAL A 125 10.76 -12.18 4.67
CA VAL A 125 10.19 -11.06 5.43
C VAL A 125 9.89 -11.50 6.86
N ARG A 126 9.18 -12.61 7.05
CA ARG A 126 8.86 -13.15 8.38
C ARG A 126 10.12 -13.38 9.23
N ASP A 127 11.14 -13.99 8.65
CA ASP A 127 12.39 -14.27 9.34
C ASP A 127 13.13 -12.96 9.71
N ALA A 128 13.13 -11.98 8.82
CA ALA A 128 13.75 -10.67 9.08
C ALA A 128 13.01 -9.87 10.17
N VAL A 129 11.66 -9.96 10.22
CA VAL A 129 10.84 -9.39 11.31
C VAL A 129 11.15 -10.08 12.63
N THR A 130 11.23 -11.41 12.64
CA THR A 130 11.54 -12.21 13.84
C THR A 130 12.92 -11.86 14.40
N ASP A 131 13.89 -11.68 13.54
CA ASP A 131 15.28 -11.29 13.90
C ASP A 131 15.42 -9.81 14.25
N LYS A 132 14.34 -8.99 14.10
CA LYS A 132 14.30 -7.54 14.39
C LYS A 132 15.38 -6.75 13.65
N VAL A 133 15.63 -7.07 12.39
CA VAL A 133 16.65 -6.40 11.57
C VAL A 133 16.06 -5.34 10.64
N LEU A 134 14.74 -5.19 10.59
CA LEU A 134 14.03 -4.24 9.74
C LEU A 134 13.77 -2.92 10.47
N ARG A 135 13.80 -1.83 9.72
CA ARG A 135 13.59 -0.47 10.20
C ARG A 135 12.11 -0.17 10.41
N VAL A 136 11.28 -0.58 9.43
CA VAL A 136 9.84 -0.30 9.44
C VAL A 136 9.04 -1.50 9.92
N ASP A 137 7.73 -1.33 10.15
CA ASP A 137 6.84 -2.46 10.43
C ASP A 137 6.41 -3.08 9.10
N HIS A 138 6.78 -4.34 8.88
CA HIS A 138 6.39 -5.12 7.71
C HIS A 138 5.22 -6.05 8.02
N TYR A 139 4.23 -6.03 7.16
CA TYR A 139 3.09 -6.95 7.10
C TYR A 139 3.00 -7.55 5.71
N LEU A 140 2.21 -8.61 5.56
CA LEU A 140 1.98 -9.26 4.29
C LEU A 140 0.58 -8.94 3.76
N HIS A 141 0.53 -8.54 2.50
CA HIS A 141 -0.68 -8.40 1.71
C HIS A 141 -0.73 -9.54 0.70
N MET A 142 -1.56 -10.55 0.95
CA MET A 142 -1.65 -11.73 0.07
C MET A 142 -2.58 -11.42 -1.10
N ARG A 143 -2.03 -11.36 -2.32
CA ARG A 143 -2.74 -11.09 -3.57
C ARG A 143 -3.16 -12.42 -4.20
N CYS A 144 -4.38 -12.87 -3.91
CA CYS A 144 -4.87 -14.19 -4.30
C CYS A 144 -5.48 -14.17 -5.70
N GLU A 145 -4.81 -14.80 -6.67
CA GLU A 145 -5.31 -14.99 -8.04
C GLU A 145 -6.34 -16.12 -8.06
N VAL A 146 -7.63 -15.77 -7.98
CA VAL A 146 -8.72 -16.73 -7.73
C VAL A 146 -9.00 -17.68 -8.89
N ALA A 147 -8.57 -17.34 -10.11
CA ALA A 147 -8.65 -18.23 -11.27
C ALA A 147 -7.53 -19.28 -11.31
N SER A 148 -6.53 -19.19 -10.41
CA SER A 148 -5.41 -20.13 -10.36
C SER A 148 -5.81 -21.46 -9.74
N THR A 149 -5.22 -22.56 -10.24
CA THR A 149 -5.49 -23.93 -9.74
C THR A 149 -4.92 -24.19 -8.36
N ASN A 150 -3.86 -23.48 -7.96
CA ASN A 150 -3.08 -23.72 -6.74
C ASN A 150 -3.23 -22.64 -5.66
N VAL A 151 -4.08 -21.61 -5.89
CA VAL A 151 -4.20 -20.47 -4.97
C VAL A 151 -4.59 -20.89 -3.56
N ILE A 152 -5.51 -21.87 -3.40
CA ILE A 152 -5.96 -22.34 -2.08
C ILE A 152 -4.82 -23.07 -1.36
N GLU A 153 -4.10 -23.94 -2.06
CA GLU A 153 -2.96 -24.66 -1.51
C GLU A 153 -1.89 -23.70 -1.00
N LEU A 154 -1.50 -22.73 -1.83
CA LEU A 154 -0.50 -21.73 -1.47
C LEU A 154 -0.98 -20.81 -0.34
N PHE A 155 -2.21 -20.34 -0.39
CA PHE A 155 -2.78 -19.47 0.64
C PHE A 155 -2.84 -20.18 2.00
N ASN A 156 -3.14 -21.49 2.01
CA ASN A 156 -3.18 -22.28 3.23
C ASN A 156 -1.84 -22.39 3.97
N ASN A 157 -0.71 -22.08 3.32
CA ASN A 157 0.58 -22.02 3.98
C ASN A 157 0.75 -20.74 4.82
N PHE A 158 -0.02 -19.67 4.50
CA PHE A 158 0.18 -18.34 5.07
C PHE A 158 -0.99 -17.78 5.88
N TYR A 159 -2.22 -18.30 5.73
CA TYR A 159 -3.39 -17.65 6.35
C TYR A 159 -3.34 -17.58 7.89
N LYS A 160 -2.52 -18.39 8.55
CA LYS A 160 -2.28 -18.35 10.01
C LYS A 160 -1.08 -17.50 10.41
N GLU A 161 -0.33 -16.97 9.43
CA GLU A 161 0.83 -16.14 9.70
C GLU A 161 0.36 -14.78 10.26
N PRO A 162 0.81 -14.38 11.47
CA PRO A 162 0.37 -13.12 12.10
C PRO A 162 0.69 -11.87 11.27
N LEU A 163 1.65 -11.93 10.36
CA LEU A 163 1.99 -10.83 9.47
C LEU A 163 0.97 -10.64 8.35
N VAL A 164 0.13 -11.64 8.04
CA VAL A 164 -0.92 -11.52 7.02
C VAL A 164 -2.08 -10.71 7.61
N GLN A 165 -2.21 -9.45 7.21
CA GLN A 165 -3.23 -8.53 7.71
C GLN A 165 -4.16 -8.01 6.60
N LEU A 166 -3.84 -8.29 5.33
CA LEU A 166 -4.65 -7.91 4.17
C LEU A 166 -4.63 -9.01 3.11
N VAL A 167 -5.78 -9.29 2.52
CA VAL A 167 -5.93 -10.27 1.43
C VAL A 167 -6.77 -9.65 0.32
N SER A 168 -6.22 -9.61 -0.90
CA SER A 168 -6.94 -9.18 -2.10
C SER A 168 -7.40 -10.37 -2.94
N LEU A 169 -8.66 -10.32 -3.39
CA LEU A 169 -9.23 -11.26 -4.34
C LEU A 169 -9.04 -10.73 -5.76
N MET A 170 -8.09 -11.27 -6.49
CA MET A 170 -7.75 -10.83 -7.84
C MET A 170 -8.25 -11.81 -8.90
N ASP A 171 -8.58 -11.26 -10.06
CA ASP A 171 -8.95 -12.05 -11.25
C ASP A 171 -8.45 -11.32 -12.51
N HIS A 172 -7.27 -11.72 -13.00
CA HIS A 172 -6.66 -11.17 -14.20
C HIS A 172 -7.02 -11.96 -15.47
N THR A 173 -8.20 -12.59 -15.48
CA THR A 173 -8.71 -13.27 -16.66
C THR A 173 -8.98 -12.26 -17.79
N PRO A 174 -8.56 -12.54 -19.04
CA PRO A 174 -8.85 -11.67 -20.18
C PRO A 174 -10.36 -11.43 -20.35
N GLY A 175 -10.77 -10.17 -20.54
CA GLY A 175 -12.16 -9.76 -20.62
C GLY A 175 -12.79 -9.40 -19.26
N GLU A 176 -12.08 -9.63 -18.15
CA GLU A 176 -12.53 -9.31 -16.80
C GLU A 176 -11.76 -8.11 -16.21
N ARG A 177 -12.39 -7.39 -15.29
CA ARG A 177 -11.82 -6.40 -14.38
C ARG A 177 -10.81 -5.43 -15.02
N GLN A 178 -9.50 -5.61 -14.82
CA GLN A 178 -8.44 -4.74 -15.31
C GLN A 178 -8.42 -4.64 -16.84
N PHE A 179 -8.64 -5.75 -17.53
CA PHE A 179 -8.49 -5.89 -18.97
C PHE A 179 -9.81 -6.26 -19.65
N VAL A 180 -10.83 -5.41 -19.47
CA VAL A 180 -12.10 -5.55 -20.22
C VAL A 180 -11.84 -5.48 -21.74
N ASP A 181 -10.84 -4.68 -22.18
CA ASP A 181 -10.41 -4.57 -23.57
C ASP A 181 -9.28 -5.59 -23.87
N GLU A 182 -9.65 -6.74 -24.45
CA GLU A 182 -8.70 -7.80 -24.82
C GLU A 182 -7.67 -7.33 -25.85
N ALA A 183 -7.97 -6.30 -26.67
CA ALA A 183 -7.00 -5.79 -27.63
C ALA A 183 -5.84 -5.07 -26.95
N LYS A 184 -6.11 -4.29 -25.91
CA LYS A 184 -5.06 -3.67 -25.08
C LYS A 184 -4.24 -4.72 -24.34
N LEU A 185 -4.90 -5.73 -23.79
CA LEU A 185 -4.23 -6.87 -23.16
C LEU A 185 -3.28 -7.58 -24.13
N LYS A 186 -3.72 -7.80 -25.37
CA LYS A 186 -2.89 -8.43 -26.41
C LYS A 186 -1.62 -7.64 -26.69
N ILE A 187 -1.72 -6.32 -26.82
CA ILE A 187 -0.56 -5.44 -27.01
C ILE A 187 0.40 -5.55 -25.83
N TYR A 188 -0.13 -5.51 -24.60
CA TYR A 188 0.68 -5.63 -23.39
C TYR A 188 1.43 -6.97 -23.29
N TYR A 189 0.74 -8.10 -23.52
CA TYR A 189 1.34 -9.43 -23.42
C TYR A 189 2.35 -9.71 -24.54
N LYS A 190 2.09 -9.25 -25.76
CA LYS A 190 3.05 -9.32 -26.86
C LYS A 190 4.31 -8.51 -26.54
N GLY A 191 4.16 -7.31 -25.99
CA GLY A 191 5.31 -6.47 -25.61
C GLY A 191 6.11 -7.03 -24.45
N LYS A 192 5.45 -7.58 -23.42
CA LYS A 192 6.11 -8.06 -22.20
C LYS A 192 6.68 -9.47 -22.31
N TYR A 193 5.97 -10.37 -23.00
CA TYR A 193 6.29 -11.80 -23.02
C TYR A 193 6.66 -12.32 -24.40
N GLY A 194 6.58 -11.50 -25.46
CA GLY A 194 6.93 -11.90 -26.81
C GLY A 194 5.98 -12.93 -27.46
N LEU A 195 4.73 -13.04 -26.96
CA LEU A 195 3.77 -14.04 -27.44
C LEU A 195 3.35 -13.78 -28.90
N SER A 196 3.23 -14.85 -29.70
CA SER A 196 2.54 -14.83 -30.98
C SER A 196 1.02 -14.69 -30.81
N ASP A 197 0.31 -14.35 -31.89
CA ASP A 197 -1.16 -14.26 -31.87
C ASP A 197 -1.83 -15.57 -31.45
N SER A 198 -1.34 -16.69 -31.95
CA SER A 198 -1.88 -18.03 -31.66
C SER A 198 -1.62 -18.45 -30.19
N GLU A 199 -0.45 -18.12 -29.64
CA GLU A 199 -0.15 -18.38 -28.23
C GLU A 199 -0.99 -17.51 -27.30
N PHE A 200 -1.22 -16.24 -27.68
CA PHE A 200 -2.10 -15.36 -26.94
C PHE A 200 -3.54 -15.88 -26.94
N ASP A 201 -4.10 -16.21 -28.10
CA ASP A 201 -5.48 -16.68 -28.25
C ASP A 201 -5.70 -18.00 -27.46
N LYS A 202 -4.73 -18.92 -27.49
CA LYS A 202 -4.74 -20.15 -26.68
C LYS A 202 -4.74 -19.84 -25.19
N MET A 203 -3.87 -18.96 -24.74
CA MET A 203 -3.80 -18.52 -23.33
C MET A 203 -5.13 -17.91 -22.87
N VAL A 204 -5.79 -17.09 -23.69
CA VAL A 204 -7.09 -16.49 -23.36
C VAL A 204 -8.14 -17.57 -23.12
N ILE A 205 -8.23 -18.57 -24.01
CA ILE A 205 -9.18 -19.69 -23.85
C ILE A 205 -8.93 -20.45 -22.55
N GLU A 206 -7.68 -20.86 -22.32
CA GLU A 206 -7.30 -21.60 -21.11
C GLU A 206 -7.62 -20.83 -19.83
N ARG A 207 -7.34 -19.51 -19.80
CA ARG A 207 -7.64 -18.67 -18.62
C ARG A 207 -9.13 -18.52 -18.36
N LYS A 208 -9.94 -18.35 -19.41
CA LYS A 208 -11.41 -18.29 -19.28
C LYS A 208 -12.01 -19.61 -18.76
N GLU A 209 -11.46 -20.75 -19.20
CA GLU A 209 -11.87 -22.07 -18.70
C GLU A 209 -11.52 -22.22 -17.19
N LEU A 210 -10.31 -21.83 -16.80
CA LEU A 210 -9.89 -21.87 -15.40
C LEU A 210 -10.74 -20.94 -14.52
N GLN A 211 -10.99 -19.73 -14.98
CA GLN A 211 -11.85 -18.76 -14.31
C GLN A 211 -13.26 -19.32 -14.08
N ALA A 212 -13.89 -19.84 -15.12
CA ALA A 212 -15.23 -20.42 -15.02
C ALA A 212 -15.29 -21.60 -14.04
N LYS A 213 -14.18 -22.37 -13.94
CA LYS A 213 -14.11 -23.56 -13.07
C LYS A 213 -13.81 -23.23 -11.62
N TYR A 214 -12.98 -22.22 -11.35
CA TYR A 214 -12.36 -22.02 -10.03
C TYR A 214 -12.73 -20.70 -9.34
N SER A 215 -12.86 -19.60 -10.08
CA SER A 215 -12.91 -18.24 -9.53
C SER A 215 -13.97 -18.09 -8.41
N LYS A 216 -15.20 -18.47 -8.69
CA LYS A 216 -16.30 -18.33 -7.71
C LYS A 216 -16.05 -19.17 -6.44
N LYS A 217 -15.59 -20.40 -6.60
CA LYS A 217 -15.33 -21.30 -5.46
C LYS A 217 -14.19 -20.74 -4.59
N HIS A 218 -13.09 -20.34 -5.23
CA HIS A 218 -11.92 -19.85 -4.50
C HIS A 218 -12.19 -18.51 -3.80
N ARG A 219 -12.97 -17.59 -4.43
CA ARG A 219 -13.43 -16.35 -3.77
C ARG A 219 -14.17 -16.65 -2.46
N LEU A 220 -15.14 -17.56 -2.50
CA LEU A 220 -15.92 -17.94 -1.31
C LEU A 220 -15.06 -18.57 -0.22
N GLU A 221 -14.15 -19.48 -0.61
CA GLU A 221 -13.28 -20.19 0.33
C GLU A 221 -12.30 -19.25 1.01
N ILE A 222 -11.57 -18.42 0.25
CA ILE A 222 -10.61 -17.44 0.80
C ILE A 222 -11.33 -16.42 1.69
N SER A 223 -12.47 -15.88 1.23
CA SER A 223 -13.26 -14.92 2.02
C SER A 223 -13.75 -15.53 3.34
N SER A 224 -14.18 -16.79 3.32
CA SER A 224 -14.59 -17.50 4.54
C SER A 224 -13.43 -17.67 5.51
N ILE A 225 -12.24 -18.02 5.01
CA ILE A 225 -11.03 -18.12 5.83
C ILE A 225 -10.71 -16.75 6.45
N CYS A 226 -10.61 -15.70 5.64
CA CYS A 226 -10.30 -14.35 6.10
C CYS A 226 -11.28 -13.86 7.18
N LYS A 227 -12.57 -14.09 6.97
CA LYS A 227 -13.61 -13.74 7.96
C LYS A 227 -13.41 -14.47 9.28
N ASN A 228 -13.07 -15.75 9.24
CA ASN A 228 -12.88 -16.57 10.45
C ASN A 228 -11.66 -16.17 11.27
N ILE A 229 -10.62 -15.64 10.62
CA ILE A 229 -9.37 -15.22 11.29
C ILE A 229 -9.31 -13.69 11.52
N GLY A 230 -10.32 -12.93 11.07
CA GLY A 230 -10.41 -11.48 11.25
C GLY A 230 -9.44 -10.66 10.39
N VAL A 231 -8.98 -11.20 9.25
CA VAL A 231 -8.10 -10.49 8.31
C VAL A 231 -8.93 -9.63 7.36
N THR A 232 -8.48 -8.40 7.11
CA THR A 232 -9.11 -7.48 6.17
C THR A 232 -9.09 -8.05 4.74
N THR A 233 -10.21 -7.95 4.04
CA THR A 233 -10.34 -8.44 2.66
C THR A 233 -10.59 -7.29 1.71
N ALA A 234 -9.88 -7.28 0.59
CA ALA A 234 -10.03 -6.36 -0.52
C ALA A 234 -10.47 -7.09 -1.79
N THR A 235 -11.13 -6.37 -2.70
CA THR A 235 -11.24 -6.76 -4.10
C THR A 235 -10.27 -5.95 -4.95
N HIS A 236 -9.98 -6.40 -6.16
CA HIS A 236 -8.96 -5.79 -7.02
C HIS A 236 -9.53 -5.54 -8.43
N ASP A 237 -9.23 -4.33 -8.98
CA ASP A 237 -9.61 -3.93 -10.33
C ASP A 237 -11.13 -3.99 -10.61
N ASP A 238 -11.96 -3.65 -9.65
CA ASP A 238 -13.41 -3.62 -9.85
C ASP A 238 -13.81 -2.65 -10.97
N ALA A 239 -14.55 -3.15 -11.96
CA ALA A 239 -14.94 -2.38 -13.14
C ALA A 239 -16.44 -2.03 -13.18
N THR A 240 -17.27 -2.75 -12.43
CA THR A 240 -18.72 -2.65 -12.50
C THR A 240 -19.37 -2.65 -11.12
N GLU A 241 -20.61 -2.14 -11.05
CA GLU A 241 -21.44 -2.27 -9.82
C GLU A 241 -21.68 -3.74 -9.43
N ALA A 242 -21.71 -4.66 -10.40
CA ALA A 242 -21.89 -6.08 -10.12
C ALA A 242 -20.70 -6.66 -9.36
N HIS A 243 -19.47 -6.22 -9.68
CA HIS A 243 -18.27 -6.60 -8.94
C HIS A 243 -18.32 -6.12 -7.48
N ILE A 244 -18.82 -4.90 -7.26
CA ILE A 244 -18.97 -4.36 -5.90
C ILE A 244 -20.05 -5.11 -5.12
N LYS A 245 -21.17 -5.47 -5.76
CA LYS A 245 -22.20 -6.31 -5.12
C LYS A 245 -21.65 -7.67 -4.71
N GLU A 246 -20.83 -8.29 -5.56
CA GLU A 246 -20.10 -9.52 -5.21
C GLU A 246 -19.15 -9.28 -4.01
N ALA A 247 -18.33 -8.22 -4.07
CA ALA A 247 -17.41 -7.85 -3.01
C ALA A 247 -18.06 -7.76 -1.62
N ILE A 248 -19.22 -7.09 -1.54
CA ILE A 248 -20.01 -6.95 -0.31
C ILE A 248 -20.44 -8.32 0.21
N THR A 249 -20.92 -9.20 -0.65
CA THR A 249 -21.36 -10.56 -0.25
C THR A 249 -20.21 -11.41 0.26
N LEU A 250 -18.99 -11.13 -0.20
CA LEU A 250 -17.75 -11.76 0.25
C LEU A 250 -17.17 -11.13 1.53
N GLY A 251 -17.76 -10.00 2.00
CA GLY A 251 -17.29 -9.29 3.18
C GLY A 251 -16.04 -8.43 2.95
N ALA A 252 -15.73 -8.10 1.69
CA ALA A 252 -14.65 -7.16 1.39
C ALA A 252 -15.02 -5.74 1.84
N THR A 253 -14.05 -5.03 2.42
CA THR A 253 -14.22 -3.66 2.92
C THR A 253 -13.42 -2.64 2.12
N ILE A 254 -12.56 -3.11 1.22
CA ILE A 254 -11.68 -2.29 0.39
C ILE A 254 -11.90 -2.68 -1.08
N SER A 255 -12.09 -1.68 -1.96
CA SER A 255 -12.00 -1.80 -3.41
C SER A 255 -10.67 -1.22 -3.86
N GLU A 256 -9.76 -2.09 -4.24
CA GLU A 256 -8.40 -1.77 -4.61
C GLU A 256 -8.32 -1.56 -6.13
N PHE A 257 -7.85 -0.40 -6.55
CA PHE A 257 -7.71 0.02 -7.95
C PHE A 257 -8.99 -0.11 -8.79
N PRO A 258 -10.17 0.41 -8.32
CA PRO A 258 -11.35 0.40 -9.17
C PRO A 258 -11.04 1.05 -10.52
N THR A 259 -11.46 0.42 -11.62
CA THR A 259 -11.05 0.82 -12.97
C THR A 259 -11.99 1.84 -13.60
N THR A 260 -13.17 2.06 -12.99
CA THR A 260 -14.20 3.00 -13.45
C THR A 260 -14.77 3.85 -12.33
N VAL A 261 -15.29 5.03 -12.69
CA VAL A 261 -16.04 5.88 -11.74
C VAL A 261 -17.28 5.15 -11.21
N ALA A 262 -17.96 4.35 -12.03
CA ALA A 262 -19.13 3.59 -11.62
C ALA A 262 -18.82 2.59 -10.50
N ALA A 263 -17.72 1.84 -10.62
CA ALA A 263 -17.27 0.92 -9.58
C ALA A 263 -16.88 1.66 -8.30
N ALA A 264 -16.09 2.74 -8.39
CA ALA A 264 -15.68 3.54 -7.24
C ALA A 264 -16.90 4.17 -6.52
N SER A 265 -17.87 4.70 -7.27
CA SER A 265 -19.12 5.24 -6.70
C SER A 265 -19.94 4.16 -5.99
N ALA A 266 -20.05 2.98 -6.60
CA ALA A 266 -20.77 1.85 -5.98
C ALA A 266 -20.06 1.38 -4.69
N ALA A 267 -18.73 1.33 -4.67
CA ALA A 267 -17.93 0.99 -3.49
C ALA A 267 -18.17 1.99 -2.35
N SER A 268 -18.05 3.29 -2.63
CA SER A 268 -18.30 4.35 -1.66
C SER A 268 -19.73 4.33 -1.10
N ASN A 269 -20.74 4.17 -1.98
CA ASN A 269 -22.14 4.06 -1.56
C ASN A 269 -22.41 2.83 -0.68
N ALA A 270 -21.61 1.80 -0.81
CA ALA A 270 -21.67 0.59 0.00
C ALA A 270 -20.84 0.66 1.30
N GLY A 271 -20.15 1.78 1.54
CA GLY A 271 -19.28 1.96 2.70
C GLY A 271 -17.94 1.23 2.59
N MET A 272 -17.55 0.81 1.39
CA MET A 272 -16.21 0.30 1.10
C MET A 272 -15.25 1.47 0.86
N SER A 273 -14.02 1.32 1.32
CA SER A 273 -12.95 2.27 1.02
C SER A 273 -12.29 1.99 -0.33
N THR A 274 -11.82 3.03 -1.01
CA THR A 274 -11.13 2.91 -2.30
C THR A 274 -9.65 3.25 -2.18
N ILE A 275 -8.79 2.45 -2.84
CA ILE A 275 -7.34 2.68 -2.92
C ILE A 275 -6.95 2.85 -4.38
N LEU A 276 -6.15 3.87 -4.70
CA LEU A 276 -5.55 4.04 -6.03
C LEU A 276 -4.03 4.19 -5.94
N GLY A 277 -3.35 3.95 -7.08
CA GLY A 277 -1.90 4.05 -7.14
C GLY A 277 -1.41 5.50 -7.10
N GLY A 278 -0.44 5.80 -6.22
CA GLY A 278 0.31 7.05 -6.22
C GLY A 278 0.95 7.36 -7.60
N PRO A 279 1.51 6.36 -8.32
CA PRO A 279 2.00 6.58 -9.69
C PRO A 279 0.94 7.12 -10.65
N ASN A 280 -0.34 6.79 -10.45
CA ASN A 280 -1.44 7.33 -11.25
C ASN A 280 -1.59 8.85 -11.04
N VAL A 281 -1.51 9.33 -9.80
CA VAL A 281 -1.52 10.77 -9.47
C VAL A 281 -0.29 11.46 -10.07
N VAL A 282 0.91 10.92 -9.82
CA VAL A 282 2.19 11.54 -10.22
C VAL A 282 2.31 11.65 -11.74
N ARG A 283 1.84 10.66 -12.49
CA ARG A 283 1.87 10.64 -13.96
C ARG A 283 0.71 11.42 -14.60
N GLY A 284 -0.31 11.77 -13.82
CA GLY A 284 -1.52 12.43 -14.32
C GLY A 284 -2.49 11.51 -15.04
N GLY A 285 -2.51 10.21 -14.68
CA GLY A 285 -3.46 9.23 -15.21
C GLY A 285 -2.98 7.79 -15.18
N SER A 286 -3.90 6.86 -15.47
CA SER A 286 -3.62 5.43 -15.53
C SER A 286 -2.78 5.06 -16.76
N HIS A 287 -1.82 4.15 -16.58
CA HIS A 287 -1.05 3.57 -17.69
C HIS A 287 -1.88 2.57 -18.54
N SER A 288 -2.96 2.03 -17.96
CA SER A 288 -3.86 1.07 -18.61
C SER A 288 -5.09 1.73 -19.26
N GLY A 289 -5.24 3.06 -19.14
CA GLY A 289 -6.40 3.81 -19.62
C GLY A 289 -7.64 3.66 -18.72
N ASN A 290 -7.48 3.23 -17.49
CA ASN A 290 -8.51 3.18 -16.45
C ASN A 290 -8.73 4.58 -15.84
N VAL A 291 -9.69 4.73 -14.92
CA VAL A 291 -9.99 6.00 -14.24
C VAL A 291 -8.74 6.59 -13.59
N SER A 292 -8.61 7.92 -13.63
CA SER A 292 -7.52 8.60 -12.94
C SER A 292 -7.82 8.79 -11.45
N ALA A 293 -6.78 8.76 -10.62
CA ALA A 293 -6.91 9.06 -9.21
C ALA A 293 -7.36 10.51 -8.98
N ALA A 294 -6.98 11.43 -9.87
CA ALA A 294 -7.44 12.81 -9.85
C ALA A 294 -8.96 12.90 -10.04
N ASP A 295 -9.51 12.21 -11.06
CA ASP A 295 -10.96 12.19 -11.29
C ASP A 295 -11.76 11.62 -10.12
N LEU A 296 -11.20 10.60 -9.42
CA LEU A 296 -11.85 10.05 -8.23
C LEU A 296 -11.71 11.01 -7.04
N SER A 297 -10.57 11.66 -6.88
CA SER A 297 -10.36 12.68 -5.84
C SER A 297 -11.35 13.84 -5.98
N ASP A 298 -11.51 14.39 -7.20
CA ASP A 298 -12.45 15.50 -7.48
C ASP A 298 -13.92 15.13 -7.17
N LYS A 299 -14.23 13.83 -7.15
CA LYS A 299 -15.57 13.31 -6.84
C LYS A 299 -15.73 12.87 -5.39
N GLY A 300 -14.68 12.99 -4.56
CA GLY A 300 -14.68 12.48 -3.19
C GLY A 300 -14.77 10.95 -3.10
N LEU A 301 -14.21 10.25 -4.10
CA LEU A 301 -14.23 8.79 -4.23
C LEU A 301 -12.84 8.16 -4.04
N LEU A 302 -11.86 8.92 -3.58
CA LEU A 302 -10.51 8.45 -3.28
C LEU A 302 -10.26 8.51 -1.78
N ASP A 303 -10.15 7.36 -1.13
CA ASP A 303 -9.88 7.31 0.32
C ASP A 303 -8.39 7.17 0.63
N ALA A 304 -7.65 6.36 -0.14
CA ALA A 304 -6.22 6.17 0.09
C ALA A 304 -5.42 6.03 -1.21
N LEU A 305 -4.12 6.33 -1.10
CA LEU A 305 -3.13 6.01 -2.12
C LEU A 305 -2.26 4.84 -1.68
N SER A 306 -1.76 4.10 -2.66
CA SER A 306 -0.75 3.06 -2.53
C SER A 306 0.42 3.38 -3.45
N SER A 307 1.62 2.98 -3.08
CA SER A 307 2.82 3.24 -3.90
C SER A 307 2.96 2.30 -5.08
N ASP A 308 2.28 1.16 -5.04
CA ASP A 308 2.35 0.14 -6.07
C ASP A 308 3.82 -0.29 -6.29
N TYR A 309 4.46 0.11 -7.38
CA TYR A 309 5.85 -0.22 -7.73
C TYR A 309 6.87 0.91 -7.49
N VAL A 310 6.43 2.09 -6.96
CA VAL A 310 7.31 3.26 -6.71
C VAL A 310 7.07 3.83 -5.31
N PRO A 311 7.81 3.43 -4.27
CA PRO A 311 7.59 3.88 -2.88
C PRO A 311 7.52 5.39 -2.71
N SER A 312 8.36 6.16 -3.40
CA SER A 312 8.38 7.63 -3.32
C SER A 312 7.14 8.31 -3.91
N SER A 313 6.33 7.60 -4.71
CA SER A 313 5.11 8.14 -5.29
C SER A 313 4.02 8.41 -4.25
N LEU A 314 4.07 7.75 -3.10
CA LEU A 314 3.07 7.88 -2.04
C LEU A 314 3.05 9.32 -1.49
N LEU A 315 4.18 9.79 -0.98
CA LEU A 315 4.31 11.15 -0.47
C LEU A 315 4.08 12.20 -1.56
N TYR A 316 4.67 11.98 -2.74
CA TYR A 316 4.54 12.92 -3.85
C TYR A 316 3.08 13.03 -4.32
N GLY A 317 2.39 11.89 -4.44
CA GLY A 317 0.97 11.83 -4.77
C GLY A 317 0.10 12.63 -3.79
N ALA A 318 0.32 12.47 -2.47
CA ALA A 318 -0.43 13.21 -1.46
C ALA A 318 -0.24 14.74 -1.61
N PHE A 319 0.99 15.21 -1.79
CA PHE A 319 1.21 16.66 -2.03
C PHE A 319 0.57 17.13 -3.32
N LEU A 320 0.59 16.34 -4.39
CA LEU A 320 -0.09 16.69 -5.65
C LEU A 320 -1.61 16.76 -5.51
N LEU A 321 -2.22 15.89 -4.69
CA LEU A 321 -3.66 15.98 -4.39
C LEU A 321 -4.00 17.31 -3.70
N SER A 322 -3.15 17.78 -2.79
CA SER A 322 -3.34 19.09 -2.17
C SER A 322 -3.13 20.23 -3.16
N ASP A 323 -2.08 20.17 -3.98
CA ASP A 323 -1.70 21.28 -4.86
C ASP A 323 -2.62 21.44 -6.07
N LYS A 324 -3.15 20.32 -6.59
CA LYS A 324 -3.82 20.30 -7.90
C LYS A 324 -5.28 19.88 -7.84
N GLN A 325 -5.68 19.10 -6.82
CA GLN A 325 -7.04 18.56 -6.70
C GLN A 325 -7.85 19.27 -5.58
N GLY A 326 -7.29 20.28 -4.96
CA GLY A 326 -7.98 21.13 -3.99
C GLY A 326 -8.25 20.49 -2.63
N LEU A 327 -7.67 19.32 -2.33
CA LEU A 327 -7.72 18.76 -0.98
C LEU A 327 -6.95 19.69 -0.02
N SER A 328 -7.46 19.85 1.21
CA SER A 328 -6.63 20.44 2.25
C SER A 328 -5.37 19.58 2.48
N LEU A 329 -4.25 20.20 2.89
CA LEU A 329 -3.04 19.41 3.17
C LEU A 329 -3.29 18.29 4.20
N PRO A 330 -4.03 18.50 5.31
CA PRO A 330 -4.43 17.43 6.21
C PRO A 330 -5.18 16.28 5.52
N ASP A 331 -6.17 16.58 4.69
CA ASP A 331 -6.96 15.54 4.00
C ASP A 331 -6.11 14.77 2.99
N ALA A 332 -5.24 15.47 2.26
CA ALA A 332 -4.32 14.84 1.32
C ALA A 332 -3.31 13.91 2.04
N ILE A 333 -2.74 14.34 3.16
CA ILE A 333 -1.85 13.51 3.97
C ILE A 333 -2.61 12.33 4.60
N ALA A 334 -3.88 12.50 4.97
CA ALA A 334 -4.69 11.41 5.50
C ALA A 334 -4.83 10.24 4.50
N THR A 335 -4.79 10.50 3.17
CA THR A 335 -4.85 9.43 2.14
C THR A 335 -3.66 8.47 2.17
N VAL A 336 -2.55 8.85 2.80
CA VAL A 336 -1.32 8.04 2.88
C VAL A 336 -0.91 7.72 4.33
N THR A 337 -1.74 8.07 5.31
CA THR A 337 -1.45 7.89 6.74
C THR A 337 -2.65 7.34 7.50
N THR A 338 -3.58 8.18 7.92
CA THR A 338 -4.74 7.83 8.75
C THR A 338 -5.69 6.88 8.06
N ASN A 339 -6.04 7.16 6.81
CA ASN A 339 -7.04 6.36 6.10
C ASN A 339 -6.55 4.92 5.85
N PRO A 340 -5.36 4.68 5.26
CA PRO A 340 -4.87 3.31 5.09
C PRO A 340 -4.66 2.59 6.43
N ALA A 341 -4.24 3.28 7.50
CA ALA A 341 -4.12 2.65 8.82
C ALA A 341 -5.49 2.13 9.31
N ARG A 342 -6.53 2.96 9.22
CA ARG A 342 -7.90 2.58 9.63
C ARG A 342 -8.51 1.48 8.80
N MET A 343 -8.21 1.41 7.49
CA MET A 343 -8.67 0.35 6.60
C MET A 343 -8.26 -1.05 7.06
N VAL A 344 -7.13 -1.16 7.75
CA VAL A 344 -6.60 -2.42 8.31
C VAL A 344 -6.68 -2.46 9.84
N ASN A 345 -7.55 -1.65 10.44
CA ASN A 345 -7.83 -1.57 11.89
C ASN A 345 -6.63 -1.16 12.75
N PHE A 346 -5.64 -0.46 12.22
CA PHE A 346 -4.54 0.11 12.98
C PHE A 346 -4.94 1.49 13.51
N ASN A 347 -5.23 1.55 14.82
CA ASN A 347 -5.72 2.76 15.49
C ASN A 347 -4.64 3.45 16.34
N ASP A 348 -3.41 2.95 16.34
CA ASP A 348 -2.29 3.42 17.13
C ASP A 348 -1.34 4.36 16.37
N ARG A 349 -1.57 4.56 15.07
CA ARG A 349 -0.70 5.28 14.12
C ARG A 349 -1.48 6.09 13.08
N GLY A 350 -0.78 6.83 12.23
CA GLY A 350 -1.36 7.56 11.10
C GLY A 350 -1.80 8.99 11.42
N GLU A 351 -1.72 9.43 12.68
CA GLU A 351 -2.03 10.81 13.10
C GLU A 351 -0.95 11.36 14.05
N ILE A 352 -0.71 12.67 14.01
CA ILE A 352 0.02 13.37 15.08
C ILE A 352 -0.99 13.73 16.14
N LYS A 353 -1.06 12.89 17.17
CA LYS A 353 -2.02 13.02 18.27
C LYS A 353 -1.41 12.44 19.56
N ALA A 354 -1.61 13.13 20.68
CA ALA A 354 -1.13 12.64 21.97
C ALA A 354 -1.69 11.24 22.29
N GLY A 355 -0.81 10.36 22.76
CA GLY A 355 -1.10 8.96 23.08
C GLY A 355 -0.87 7.99 21.90
N LEU A 356 -0.72 8.45 20.68
CA LEU A 356 -0.39 7.59 19.54
C LEU A 356 1.13 7.39 19.41
N ARG A 357 1.52 6.36 18.67
CA ARG A 357 2.91 6.07 18.32
C ARG A 357 3.57 7.28 17.67
N ALA A 358 4.83 7.49 18.00
CA ALA A 358 5.62 8.55 17.40
C ALA A 358 6.27 8.08 16.09
N ASP A 359 5.44 7.66 15.13
CA ASP A 359 5.82 7.38 13.75
C ASP A 359 5.63 8.67 12.96
N LEU A 360 6.73 9.34 12.63
CA LEU A 360 6.74 10.71 12.11
C LEU A 360 7.78 10.86 11.00
N ILE A 361 7.53 11.77 10.05
CA ILE A 361 8.52 12.14 9.04
C ILE A 361 8.70 13.64 8.94
N GLN A 362 9.97 14.07 8.80
CA GLN A 362 10.34 15.43 8.43
C GLN A 362 10.35 15.53 6.90
N VAL A 363 9.56 16.44 6.35
CA VAL A 363 9.44 16.64 4.90
C VAL A 363 9.80 18.06 4.54
N LYS A 364 10.83 18.22 3.72
CA LYS A 364 11.16 19.49 3.07
C LYS A 364 10.40 19.59 1.77
N ARG A 365 9.81 20.75 1.51
CA ARG A 365 9.24 21.06 0.22
C ARG A 365 10.23 21.91 -0.57
N CYS A 366 10.66 21.41 -1.73
CA CYS A 366 11.56 22.14 -2.63
C CYS A 366 10.85 23.30 -3.31
N THR A 367 11.61 24.19 -3.93
CA THR A 367 11.08 25.37 -4.64
C THR A 367 10.20 25.02 -5.83
N ASP A 368 10.40 23.85 -6.44
CA ASP A 368 9.58 23.30 -7.52
C ASP A 368 8.33 22.53 -7.00
N GLY A 369 8.12 22.50 -5.69
CA GLY A 369 7.03 21.80 -5.03
C GLY A 369 7.31 20.32 -4.71
N THR A 370 8.44 19.75 -5.12
CA THR A 370 8.79 18.34 -4.84
C THR A 370 8.99 18.12 -3.34
N PRO A 371 8.27 17.18 -2.71
CA PRO A 371 8.50 16.83 -1.31
C PRO A 371 9.70 15.88 -1.18
N ILE A 372 10.55 16.12 -0.19
CA ILE A 372 11.71 15.29 0.13
C ILE A 372 11.65 14.87 1.60
N VAL A 373 11.69 13.58 1.85
CA VAL A 373 11.85 13.03 3.21
C VAL A 373 13.28 13.30 3.70
N ARG A 374 13.41 14.04 4.79
CA ARG A 374 14.73 14.35 5.40
C ARG A 374 15.05 13.44 6.57
N LYS A 375 14.03 13.03 7.32
CA LYS A 375 14.17 12.10 8.44
C LYS A 375 12.90 11.29 8.59
N THR A 376 13.06 10.02 8.91
CA THR A 376 11.96 9.12 9.26
C THR A 376 12.16 8.63 10.69
N PHE A 377 11.13 8.76 11.50
CA PHE A 377 11.10 8.30 12.89
C PHE A 377 10.04 7.20 13.02
N LYS A 378 10.40 6.11 13.69
CA LYS A 378 9.47 5.05 14.11
C LYS A 378 9.59 4.88 15.62
N LEU A 379 8.45 4.92 16.32
CA LEU A 379 8.42 4.86 17.78
C LEU A 379 9.33 5.92 18.45
N GLY A 380 9.48 7.09 17.81
CA GLY A 380 10.34 8.18 18.25
C GLY A 380 11.83 8.01 17.90
N GLU A 381 12.27 6.86 17.45
CA GLU A 381 13.65 6.64 17.03
C GLU A 381 13.84 6.98 15.55
N ARG A 382 14.93 7.67 15.21
CA ARG A 382 15.26 7.94 13.81
C ARG A 382 15.75 6.66 13.13
N ILE A 383 15.08 6.25 12.05
CA ILE A 383 15.35 5.03 11.28
C ILE A 383 15.90 5.31 9.87
N ALA A 384 15.72 6.52 9.34
CA ALA A 384 16.32 6.98 8.07
C ALA A 384 16.55 8.50 8.10
#